data_2f0e009e7a77fce35838c3f7224a2f23
#
_entry.id   2f0e009e7a77fce35838c3f7224a2f23
#
_cell.length_a   1.000
_cell.length_b   1.000
_cell.length_c   1.000
_cell.angle_alpha   90.00
_cell.angle_beta   90.00
_cell.angle_gamma   90.00
#
_symmetry.space_group_name_H-M   'P 1'
#
loop_
_entity.id
_entity.type
_entity.pdbx_description
1 polymer ?
#
loop_
_entity_poly.entity_id
_entity_poly.type
_entity_poly.pdbx_seq_one_letter_code
_entity_poly.pdbx_strand_id
1 'polypeptide(L)'
;MKPARRILAVLLGAALLLGSLCACGKTAGTGTEADTNTENSVAQQLYDADVTAPDLTNATEITLSETDDVTITSGGVYVLTGTLTDGRVLVNAPDADVTLVLQDADITCSDSSALYIYKAASVLLYLPDGTASTLTDGSSYNYSDSVSSAIDEEPNACLYAKSDLIIAGGGTLTVTGNANNGITGKDTLKIEDTAVSVTAANHGINGKDCLVLKQTDVTVTSGGDALRATNGSDSALGCILIGASALTLTAGEDGIQAETTLTLFDTACTVTSGGSSSAAPADGVSAKGIKAGTDITVRSGSCTLDCADDAVHANGSVTVSGGTFTVTTGDDGVHADNAVTITDGTLGIRECYEGIEGQTIDISGGTIDITASDDGLNAAGGADQSGFGGRGPDSFGGSSDCCITISGGTIRIDASGDGIDSNGDLTVSGGEIYVSGPTSDNNSALDYDGSATVTGGTVIAAGYSGMTQNFGTDSTQGSILLTSRSTSTETIRVMDASGSVLAEFTPAKAYNCVIVSIPALKQGGTYTVTIGGESTDVTLDSLIYGSGGMGGQPGGSMGTLPDGNSGSNMGTPPDGNGGSMGTPPDGNSGKGGRPGQ
;
A
#
# COMPACT_ATOMS: atom_id res chain seq x y z
N MET A 1 -34.60 -11.53 -5.78
CA MET A 1 -33.67 -12.65 -5.70
C MET A 1 -33.32 -13.02 -7.14
N LYS A 2 -32.20 -12.52 -7.63
CA LYS A 2 -31.63 -12.90 -8.92
C LYS A 2 -30.91 -14.24 -8.75
N PRO A 3 -31.01 -15.19 -9.68
CA PRO A 3 -30.29 -16.46 -9.57
C PRO A 3 -28.77 -16.21 -9.68
N ALA A 4 -28.01 -16.95 -8.89
CA ALA A 4 -26.54 -16.97 -8.96
C ALA A 4 -26.12 -17.22 -10.42
N ARG A 5 -25.34 -16.29 -10.97
CA ARG A 5 -24.80 -16.37 -12.32
C ARG A 5 -23.80 -17.51 -12.41
N ARG A 6 -23.89 -18.24 -13.47
CA ARG A 6 -22.99 -19.34 -13.83
C ARG A 6 -21.65 -18.74 -14.21
N ILE A 7 -20.65 -18.94 -13.38
CA ILE A 7 -19.26 -18.72 -13.73
C ILE A 7 -18.91 -19.66 -14.88
N LEU A 8 -18.32 -19.09 -15.90
CA LEU A 8 -17.69 -19.67 -17.09
C LEU A 8 -17.56 -21.20 -17.07
N ALA A 9 -18.48 -21.89 -17.76
CA ALA A 9 -18.43 -23.33 -17.97
C ALA A 9 -17.73 -23.64 -19.30
N VAL A 10 -16.47 -23.28 -19.43
CA VAL A 10 -15.58 -23.83 -20.46
C VAL A 10 -14.33 -24.32 -19.72
N LEU A 11 -14.49 -25.49 -19.15
CA LEU A 11 -13.42 -26.44 -18.73
C LEU A 11 -14.01 -27.36 -17.67
N LEU A 12 -14.59 -28.48 -18.05
CA LEU A 12 -14.72 -29.57 -17.09
C LEU A 12 -14.61 -30.94 -17.75
N GLY A 13 -13.53 -31.52 -17.48
CA GLY A 13 -13.29 -32.95 -17.60
C GLY A 13 -12.15 -33.35 -16.69
N ALA A 14 -12.40 -33.49 -15.39
CA ALA A 14 -11.60 -34.39 -14.56
C ALA A 14 -12.29 -34.65 -13.21
N ALA A 15 -12.39 -35.89 -12.89
CA ALA A 15 -13.22 -36.56 -11.90
C ALA A 15 -12.95 -36.20 -10.44
N LEU A 16 -14.05 -36.11 -9.67
CA LEU A 16 -14.08 -36.20 -8.20
C LEU A 16 -13.66 -37.58 -7.73
N LEU A 17 -12.79 -37.64 -6.72
CA LEU A 17 -12.68 -38.72 -5.76
C LEU A 17 -12.74 -38.15 -4.35
N LEU A 18 -13.87 -38.37 -3.70
CA LEU A 18 -14.09 -38.13 -2.27
C LEU A 18 -13.35 -39.18 -1.42
N GLY A 19 -12.66 -38.74 -0.42
CA GLY A 19 -12.16 -39.55 0.68
C GLY A 19 -12.33 -38.79 1.99
N SER A 20 -13.42 -39.13 2.70
CA SER A 20 -13.69 -38.67 4.06
C SER A 20 -12.82 -39.43 5.07
N LEU A 21 -12.17 -38.74 6.01
CA LEU A 21 -11.80 -39.32 7.30
C LEU A 21 -11.87 -38.25 8.40
N CYS A 22 -12.76 -38.53 9.32
CA CYS A 22 -12.95 -37.86 10.60
C CYS A 22 -11.90 -38.32 11.60
N ALA A 23 -11.25 -37.44 12.35
CA ALA A 23 -10.77 -37.74 13.69
C ALA A 23 -10.52 -36.46 14.50
N CYS A 24 -11.16 -36.39 15.65
CA CYS A 24 -10.96 -35.40 16.72
C CYS A 24 -9.56 -35.50 17.35
N GLY A 25 -8.98 -34.35 17.74
CA GLY A 25 -7.83 -34.27 18.62
C GLY A 25 -7.30 -32.87 18.77
N LYS A 26 -7.66 -32.18 19.86
CA LYS A 26 -7.07 -30.89 20.25
C LYS A 26 -5.61 -31.07 20.63
N THR A 27 -4.72 -30.35 19.96
CA THR A 27 -3.44 -29.93 20.53
C THR A 27 -3.10 -28.54 19.95
N ALA A 28 -2.77 -27.62 20.85
CA ALA A 28 -2.27 -26.31 20.50
C ALA A 28 -0.95 -26.44 19.74
N GLY A 29 -0.90 -25.92 18.54
CA GLY A 29 0.28 -25.83 17.72
C GLY A 29 0.25 -24.48 17.03
N THR A 30 1.19 -23.62 17.36
CA THR A 30 1.58 -22.45 16.59
C THR A 30 1.89 -22.92 15.16
N GLY A 31 0.99 -22.66 14.26
CA GLY A 31 1.15 -22.87 12.84
C GLY A 31 0.62 -21.64 12.15
N THR A 32 1.50 -20.95 11.48
CA THR A 32 1.21 -19.97 10.47
C THR A 32 0.02 -20.45 9.63
N GLU A 33 -1.13 -19.80 9.77
CA GLU A 33 -2.20 -19.90 8.79
C GLU A 33 -1.73 -19.11 7.55
N ALA A 34 -0.90 -19.74 6.75
CA ALA A 34 -0.54 -19.24 5.45
C ALA A 34 -1.70 -19.50 4.49
N ASP A 35 -2.36 -18.43 4.08
CA ASP A 35 -2.85 -18.18 2.73
C ASP A 35 -3.66 -19.30 2.03
N THR A 36 -4.64 -19.88 2.72
CA THR A 36 -5.56 -20.85 2.09
C THR A 36 -6.75 -20.20 1.37
N ASN A 37 -6.94 -18.88 1.51
CA ASN A 37 -8.05 -18.16 0.87
C ASN A 37 -7.74 -17.67 -0.56
N THR A 38 -6.47 -17.45 -0.92
CA THR A 38 -6.08 -16.93 -2.24
C THR A 38 -6.13 -18.00 -3.34
N GLU A 39 -5.84 -19.25 -3.05
CA GLU A 39 -5.82 -20.33 -4.06
C GLU A 39 -7.19 -20.64 -4.71
N ASN A 40 -8.28 -20.19 -4.12
CA ASN A 40 -9.64 -20.40 -4.64
C ASN A 40 -10.37 -19.09 -5.00
N SER A 41 -9.69 -17.94 -5.03
CA SER A 41 -10.31 -16.67 -5.40
C SER A 41 -10.73 -16.65 -6.87
N VAL A 42 -11.72 -15.80 -7.21
CA VAL A 42 -12.15 -15.59 -8.61
C VAL A 42 -10.96 -15.14 -9.47
N ALA A 43 -10.14 -14.22 -8.95
CA ALA A 43 -8.94 -13.74 -9.64
C ALA A 43 -7.94 -14.87 -9.93
N GLN A 44 -7.67 -15.75 -8.95
CA GLN A 44 -6.74 -16.86 -9.14
C GLN A 44 -7.26 -17.87 -10.17
N GLN A 45 -8.56 -18.19 -10.13
CA GLN A 45 -9.17 -19.08 -11.12
C GLN A 45 -9.07 -18.51 -12.53
N LEU A 46 -9.28 -17.19 -12.70
CA LEU A 46 -9.11 -16.50 -13.98
C LEU A 46 -7.64 -16.49 -14.43
N TYR A 47 -6.71 -16.29 -13.51
CA TYR A 47 -5.28 -16.30 -13.78
C TYR A 47 -4.81 -17.68 -14.25
N ASP A 48 -5.27 -18.76 -13.61
CA ASP A 48 -4.86 -20.14 -13.91
C ASP A 48 -5.50 -20.68 -15.18
N ALA A 49 -6.61 -20.10 -15.63
CA ALA A 49 -7.27 -20.51 -16.86
C ALA A 49 -6.44 -20.07 -18.08
N ASP A 50 -5.94 -21.03 -18.85
CA ASP A 50 -5.17 -20.76 -20.05
C ASP A 50 -6.06 -20.30 -21.21
N VAL A 51 -5.60 -19.30 -21.95
CA VAL A 51 -6.23 -18.87 -23.20
C VAL A 51 -5.56 -19.56 -24.37
N THR A 52 -6.34 -20.18 -25.24
CA THR A 52 -5.84 -20.84 -26.44
C THR A 52 -6.18 -20.02 -27.69
N ALA A 53 -5.24 -19.99 -28.65
CA ALA A 53 -5.50 -19.35 -29.94
C ALA A 53 -6.75 -19.94 -30.62
N PRO A 54 -7.65 -19.10 -31.17
CA PRO A 54 -8.88 -19.56 -31.79
C PRO A 54 -8.61 -20.33 -33.09
N ASP A 55 -9.45 -21.33 -33.37
CA ASP A 55 -9.46 -22.01 -34.67
C ASP A 55 -10.15 -21.13 -35.73
N LEU A 56 -9.41 -20.69 -36.70
CA LEU A 56 -9.91 -19.80 -37.77
C LEU A 56 -10.49 -20.54 -38.96
N THR A 57 -10.58 -21.89 -38.96
CA THR A 57 -11.01 -22.69 -40.13
C THR A 57 -12.44 -22.31 -40.62
N ASN A 58 -13.33 -21.93 -39.69
CA ASN A 58 -14.68 -21.51 -40.00
C ASN A 58 -14.98 -20.07 -39.56
N ALA A 59 -13.96 -19.25 -39.47
CA ALA A 59 -14.11 -17.85 -39.07
C ALA A 59 -14.86 -17.05 -40.13
N THR A 60 -15.65 -16.09 -39.68
CA THR A 60 -16.30 -15.11 -40.55
C THR A 60 -15.34 -13.93 -40.75
N GLU A 61 -14.88 -13.72 -41.97
CA GLU A 61 -14.05 -12.59 -42.33
C GLU A 61 -14.87 -11.31 -42.46
N ILE A 62 -14.46 -10.24 -41.78
CA ILE A 62 -15.07 -8.92 -41.87
C ILE A 62 -13.97 -7.92 -42.24
N THR A 63 -14.08 -7.36 -43.45
CA THR A 63 -13.21 -6.25 -43.84
C THR A 63 -13.88 -4.94 -43.43
N LEU A 64 -13.28 -4.24 -42.50
CA LEU A 64 -13.72 -2.92 -42.05
C LEU A 64 -13.53 -1.91 -43.19
N SER A 65 -14.53 -1.08 -43.43
CA SER A 65 -14.51 -0.09 -44.48
C SER A 65 -15.27 1.16 -44.12
N GLU A 66 -14.62 2.28 -44.25
CA GLU A 66 -15.11 3.66 -44.13
C GLU A 66 -16.00 3.97 -42.90
N THR A 67 -17.33 3.94 -43.01
CA THR A 67 -18.22 4.53 -42.00
C THR A 67 -19.44 3.66 -41.61
N ASP A 68 -19.42 2.36 -41.94
CA ASP A 68 -20.55 1.49 -41.65
C ASP A 68 -20.35 0.72 -40.34
N ASP A 69 -21.28 0.87 -39.40
CA ASP A 69 -21.28 0.07 -38.16
C ASP A 69 -21.29 -1.43 -38.47
N VAL A 70 -20.45 -2.19 -37.77
CA VAL A 70 -20.42 -3.64 -37.81
C VAL A 70 -21.23 -4.19 -36.62
N THR A 71 -22.29 -4.97 -36.88
CA THR A 71 -23.08 -5.61 -35.84
C THR A 71 -22.94 -7.12 -35.87
N ILE A 72 -22.44 -7.72 -34.79
CA ILE A 72 -22.32 -9.17 -34.61
C ILE A 72 -23.47 -9.64 -33.72
N THR A 73 -24.31 -10.54 -34.25
CA THR A 73 -25.58 -10.97 -33.60
C THR A 73 -25.63 -12.44 -33.22
N SER A 74 -24.54 -13.19 -33.46
CA SER A 74 -24.45 -14.62 -33.16
C SER A 74 -23.08 -14.99 -32.65
N GLY A 75 -23.00 -16.12 -31.92
CA GLY A 75 -21.73 -16.70 -31.52
C GLY A 75 -20.87 -17.16 -32.68
N GLY A 76 -19.57 -17.24 -32.46
CA GLY A 76 -18.61 -17.69 -33.49
C GLY A 76 -17.33 -16.91 -33.45
N VAL A 77 -16.48 -17.19 -34.45
CA VAL A 77 -15.16 -16.53 -34.62
C VAL A 77 -15.28 -15.55 -35.80
N TYR A 78 -14.88 -14.31 -35.53
CA TYR A 78 -14.93 -13.21 -36.49
C TYR A 78 -13.53 -12.60 -36.62
N VAL A 79 -12.98 -12.56 -37.84
CA VAL A 79 -11.69 -11.92 -38.13
C VAL A 79 -11.96 -10.54 -38.72
N LEU A 80 -11.53 -9.51 -38.02
CA LEU A 80 -11.69 -8.12 -38.41
C LEU A 80 -10.36 -7.59 -38.96
N THR A 81 -10.39 -7.04 -40.16
CA THR A 81 -9.22 -6.46 -40.85
C THR A 81 -9.55 -5.10 -41.45
N GLY A 82 -8.57 -4.22 -41.60
CA GLY A 82 -8.74 -2.93 -42.28
C GLY A 82 -9.15 -1.80 -41.34
N THR A 83 -9.73 -0.74 -41.89
CA THR A 83 -9.95 0.52 -41.16
C THR A 83 -11.43 0.94 -41.20
N LEU A 84 -12.01 1.15 -40.03
CA LEU A 84 -13.30 1.81 -39.82
C LEU A 84 -13.02 3.24 -39.36
N THR A 85 -13.24 4.22 -40.25
CA THR A 85 -12.83 5.61 -39.99
C THR A 85 -13.82 6.40 -39.13
N ASP A 86 -15.11 6.01 -39.16
CA ASP A 86 -16.15 6.55 -38.26
C ASP A 86 -17.31 5.56 -38.19
N GLY A 87 -17.33 4.77 -37.13
CA GLY A 87 -18.34 3.75 -36.84
C GLY A 87 -17.84 2.84 -35.73
N ARG A 88 -18.66 1.92 -35.31
CA ARG A 88 -18.35 1.01 -34.19
C ARG A 88 -18.51 -0.47 -34.58
N VAL A 89 -17.82 -1.31 -33.82
CA VAL A 89 -18.12 -2.74 -33.79
C VAL A 89 -19.01 -3.02 -32.58
N LEU A 90 -20.27 -3.46 -32.83
CA LEU A 90 -21.25 -3.77 -31.80
C LEU A 90 -21.45 -5.30 -31.73
N VAL A 91 -21.23 -5.88 -30.55
CA VAL A 91 -21.58 -7.27 -30.25
C VAL A 91 -22.92 -7.31 -29.50
N ASN A 92 -23.94 -7.88 -30.14
CA ASN A 92 -25.24 -8.12 -29.55
C ASN A 92 -25.70 -9.55 -29.85
N ALA A 93 -25.00 -10.51 -29.25
CA ALA A 93 -25.17 -11.96 -29.40
C ALA A 93 -25.58 -12.60 -28.05
N PRO A 94 -26.83 -12.41 -27.58
CA PRO A 94 -27.23 -12.87 -26.25
C PRO A 94 -26.94 -14.36 -26.03
N ASP A 95 -26.43 -14.69 -24.86
CA ASP A 95 -26.12 -16.04 -24.39
C ASP A 95 -25.15 -16.84 -25.29
N ALA A 96 -24.36 -16.17 -26.14
CA ALA A 96 -23.41 -16.78 -27.05
C ALA A 96 -21.96 -16.34 -26.73
N ASP A 97 -21.03 -17.27 -26.92
CA ASP A 97 -19.61 -16.96 -26.89
C ASP A 97 -19.16 -16.37 -28.23
N VAL A 98 -18.45 -15.25 -28.19
CA VAL A 98 -17.96 -14.55 -29.38
C VAL A 98 -16.45 -14.41 -29.29
N THR A 99 -15.75 -14.77 -30.37
CA THR A 99 -14.32 -14.49 -30.54
C THR A 99 -14.16 -13.44 -31.61
N LEU A 100 -13.53 -12.32 -31.25
CA LEU A 100 -13.11 -11.27 -32.17
C LEU A 100 -11.61 -11.37 -32.36
N VAL A 101 -11.16 -11.62 -33.57
CA VAL A 101 -9.75 -11.61 -33.93
C VAL A 101 -9.45 -10.30 -34.63
N LEU A 102 -8.69 -9.41 -33.97
CA LEU A 102 -8.26 -8.15 -34.59
C LEU A 102 -6.93 -8.37 -35.30
N GLN A 103 -6.96 -8.34 -36.62
CA GLN A 103 -5.81 -8.54 -37.46
C GLN A 103 -5.50 -7.23 -38.21
N ASP A 104 -4.66 -6.37 -37.62
CA ASP A 104 -4.37 -5.02 -38.11
C ASP A 104 -5.68 -4.23 -38.35
N ALA A 105 -6.56 -4.23 -37.36
CA ALA A 105 -7.84 -3.57 -37.40
C ALA A 105 -7.78 -2.21 -36.70
N ASP A 106 -8.13 -1.13 -37.44
CA ASP A 106 -8.21 0.23 -36.91
C ASP A 106 -9.67 0.65 -36.84
N ILE A 107 -10.18 0.92 -35.64
CA ILE A 107 -11.57 1.27 -35.40
C ILE A 107 -11.65 2.62 -34.72
N THR A 108 -12.28 3.57 -35.39
CA THR A 108 -12.58 4.91 -34.84
C THR A 108 -14.08 5.13 -34.83
N CYS A 109 -14.61 5.63 -33.71
CA CYS A 109 -16.03 6.00 -33.58
C CYS A 109 -16.13 7.41 -32.95
N SER A 110 -16.71 8.36 -33.68
CA SER A 110 -16.73 9.76 -33.24
C SER A 110 -17.73 10.06 -32.12
N ASP A 111 -18.74 9.19 -31.89
CA ASP A 111 -19.85 9.47 -31.00
C ASP A 111 -20.28 8.30 -30.09
N SER A 112 -19.47 7.23 -30.00
CA SER A 112 -19.72 6.06 -29.15
C SER A 112 -18.40 5.31 -28.88
N SER A 113 -18.49 4.17 -28.16
CA SER A 113 -17.38 3.21 -28.07
C SER A 113 -16.99 2.70 -29.46
N ALA A 114 -15.68 2.61 -29.73
CA ALA A 114 -15.18 2.00 -30.95
C ALA A 114 -15.50 0.48 -30.98
N LEU A 115 -15.39 -0.19 -29.84
CA LEU A 115 -15.84 -1.58 -29.66
C LEU A 115 -16.81 -1.65 -28.46
N TYR A 116 -18.08 -1.97 -28.77
CA TYR A 116 -19.14 -2.10 -27.77
C TYR A 116 -19.67 -3.52 -27.69
N ILE A 117 -19.35 -4.23 -26.61
CA ILE A 117 -19.88 -5.56 -26.28
C ILE A 117 -21.14 -5.34 -25.41
N TYR A 118 -22.30 -5.22 -26.07
CA TYR A 118 -23.58 -4.96 -25.39
C TYR A 118 -24.16 -6.20 -24.74
N LYS A 119 -24.10 -7.36 -25.45
CA LYS A 119 -24.56 -8.67 -24.94
C LYS A 119 -23.75 -9.79 -25.56
N ALA A 120 -23.24 -10.66 -24.70
CA ALA A 120 -22.63 -11.95 -25.03
C ALA A 120 -22.69 -12.85 -23.77
N ALA A 121 -22.43 -14.14 -23.89
CA ALA A 121 -22.12 -14.97 -22.73
C ALA A 121 -20.69 -14.67 -22.25
N SER A 122 -19.73 -14.67 -23.19
CA SER A 122 -18.33 -14.26 -22.99
C SER A 122 -17.75 -13.71 -24.29
N VAL A 123 -16.69 -12.91 -24.20
CA VAL A 123 -15.95 -12.43 -25.37
C VAL A 123 -14.46 -12.65 -25.21
N LEU A 124 -13.85 -13.29 -26.23
CA LEU A 124 -12.42 -13.32 -26.44
C LEU A 124 -12.06 -12.30 -27.53
N LEU A 125 -11.30 -11.27 -27.17
CA LEU A 125 -10.62 -10.38 -28.11
C LEU A 125 -9.19 -10.89 -28.31
N TYR A 126 -8.94 -11.49 -29.46
CA TYR A 126 -7.65 -12.13 -29.77
C TYR A 126 -6.82 -11.29 -30.72
N LEU A 127 -5.57 -11.08 -30.38
CA LEU A 127 -4.60 -10.28 -31.13
C LEU A 127 -3.51 -11.23 -31.67
N PRO A 128 -3.54 -11.64 -32.94
CA PRO A 128 -2.53 -12.54 -33.49
C PRO A 128 -1.11 -11.97 -33.38
N ASP A 129 -0.14 -12.85 -33.28
CA ASP A 129 1.29 -12.48 -33.20
C ASP A 129 1.68 -11.55 -34.35
N GLY A 130 2.36 -10.45 -34.01
CA GLY A 130 2.89 -9.49 -34.97
C GLY A 130 1.86 -8.56 -35.58
N THR A 131 0.59 -8.61 -35.15
CA THR A 131 -0.44 -7.64 -35.55
C THR A 131 -0.51 -6.45 -34.59
N ALA A 132 -0.97 -5.31 -35.09
CA ALA A 132 -1.17 -4.11 -34.32
C ALA A 132 -2.54 -3.51 -34.64
N SER A 133 -3.41 -3.43 -33.63
CA SER A 133 -4.78 -2.92 -33.80
C SER A 133 -5.00 -1.70 -32.92
N THR A 134 -5.87 -0.79 -33.38
CA THR A 134 -6.18 0.46 -32.68
C THR A 134 -7.69 0.63 -32.47
N LEU A 135 -8.06 1.13 -31.31
CA LEU A 135 -9.42 1.55 -30.98
C LEU A 135 -9.39 3.01 -30.52
N THR A 136 -10.21 3.87 -31.13
CA THR A 136 -10.27 5.29 -30.78
C THR A 136 -11.74 5.74 -30.72
N ASP A 137 -12.13 6.38 -29.63
CA ASP A 137 -13.44 7.02 -29.52
C ASP A 137 -13.40 8.53 -29.75
N GLY A 138 -14.58 9.14 -29.84
CA GLY A 138 -14.72 10.60 -29.91
C GLY A 138 -14.67 11.25 -28.53
N SER A 139 -14.73 12.58 -28.51
CA SER A 139 -14.71 13.37 -27.26
C SER A 139 -16.05 13.42 -26.51
N SER A 140 -17.11 12.83 -27.07
CA SER A 140 -18.45 12.78 -26.45
C SER A 140 -19.27 11.64 -27.04
N TYR A 141 -20.20 11.10 -26.26
CA TYR A 141 -21.06 10.00 -26.68
C TYR A 141 -22.48 10.40 -26.94
N ASN A 142 -23.10 9.79 -27.95
CA ASN A 142 -24.49 9.92 -28.32
C ASN A 142 -25.29 8.71 -27.79
N TYR A 143 -26.17 8.94 -26.84
CA TYR A 143 -26.96 7.88 -26.20
C TYR A 143 -28.36 7.74 -26.79
N SER A 144 -28.60 8.14 -28.05
CA SER A 144 -29.92 8.12 -28.65
C SER A 144 -30.36 6.78 -29.27
N ASP A 145 -29.44 5.80 -29.33
CA ASP A 145 -29.74 4.48 -29.88
C ASP A 145 -30.39 3.53 -28.86
N SER A 146 -30.85 2.34 -29.32
CA SER A 146 -31.55 1.38 -28.46
C SER A 146 -30.68 0.53 -27.56
N VAL A 147 -29.35 0.62 -27.70
CA VAL A 147 -28.38 -0.18 -26.93
C VAL A 147 -27.59 0.68 -25.94
N SER A 148 -27.68 2.00 -26.03
CA SER A 148 -27.05 2.98 -25.15
C SER A 148 -28.01 3.50 -24.09
N SER A 149 -27.51 4.00 -22.98
CA SER A 149 -28.29 4.57 -21.88
C SER A 149 -27.67 5.87 -21.37
N ALA A 150 -28.33 6.98 -21.62
CA ALA A 150 -27.91 8.27 -21.07
C ALA A 150 -28.10 8.38 -19.55
N ILE A 151 -28.99 7.57 -18.96
CA ILE A 151 -29.23 7.57 -17.50
C ILE A 151 -28.10 6.85 -16.76
N ASP A 152 -27.62 5.76 -17.36
CA ASP A 152 -26.55 4.94 -16.78
C ASP A 152 -25.18 5.35 -17.32
N GLU A 153 -25.12 6.35 -18.23
CA GLU A 153 -23.91 6.76 -18.96
C GLU A 153 -23.19 5.57 -19.60
N GLU A 154 -23.94 4.71 -20.29
CA GLU A 154 -23.42 3.51 -20.94
C GLU A 154 -23.67 3.52 -22.46
N PRO A 155 -22.62 3.24 -23.27
CA PRO A 155 -21.23 2.92 -22.88
C PRO A 155 -20.47 4.16 -22.37
N ASN A 156 -19.34 3.96 -21.64
CA ASN A 156 -18.50 5.03 -21.14
C ASN A 156 -16.99 4.72 -21.28
N ALA A 157 -16.62 3.94 -22.25
CA ALA A 157 -15.24 3.61 -22.57
C ALA A 157 -15.05 3.36 -24.06
N CYS A 158 -13.87 3.58 -24.57
CA CYS A 158 -13.53 3.29 -25.97
C CYS A 158 -13.74 1.80 -26.31
N LEU A 159 -13.29 0.89 -25.44
CA LEU A 159 -13.69 -0.51 -25.41
C LEU A 159 -14.59 -0.75 -24.21
N TYR A 160 -15.87 -1.05 -24.45
CA TYR A 160 -16.84 -1.25 -23.39
C TYR A 160 -17.51 -2.61 -23.47
N ALA A 161 -17.43 -3.41 -22.41
CA ALA A 161 -18.00 -4.75 -22.34
C ALA A 161 -18.96 -4.91 -21.16
N LYS A 162 -20.17 -5.45 -21.43
CA LYS A 162 -21.18 -5.80 -20.41
C LYS A 162 -21.18 -7.29 -20.07
N SER A 163 -20.15 -8.02 -20.46
CA SER A 163 -19.95 -9.44 -20.21
C SER A 163 -18.48 -9.69 -19.91
N ASP A 164 -18.17 -10.91 -19.47
CA ASP A 164 -16.78 -11.33 -19.30
C ASP A 164 -15.97 -11.07 -20.56
N LEU A 165 -14.83 -10.41 -20.40
CA LEU A 165 -13.92 -10.06 -21.50
C LEU A 165 -12.52 -10.60 -21.23
N ILE A 166 -11.99 -11.30 -22.22
CA ILE A 166 -10.59 -11.71 -22.25
C ILE A 166 -9.92 -11.01 -23.44
N ILE A 167 -8.80 -10.35 -23.23
CA ILE A 167 -7.93 -9.78 -24.26
C ILE A 167 -6.65 -10.59 -24.25
N ALA A 168 -6.31 -11.26 -25.36
CA ALA A 168 -5.16 -12.16 -25.37
C ALA A 168 -4.50 -12.27 -26.76
N GLY A 169 -3.30 -12.84 -26.80
CA GLY A 169 -2.53 -13.12 -28.00
C GLY A 169 -1.25 -12.28 -28.11
N GLY A 170 -0.33 -12.65 -29.00
CA GLY A 170 1.01 -12.01 -29.09
C GLY A 170 1.05 -10.71 -29.90
N GLY A 171 -0.10 -10.15 -30.28
CA GLY A 171 -0.22 -8.85 -30.96
C GLY A 171 -0.24 -7.67 -30.00
N THR A 172 -0.50 -6.49 -30.53
CA THR A 172 -0.59 -5.24 -29.74
C THR A 172 -1.95 -4.57 -29.90
N LEU A 173 -2.45 -3.95 -28.82
CA LEU A 173 -3.67 -3.16 -28.82
C LEU A 173 -3.39 -1.75 -28.28
N THR A 174 -3.72 -0.75 -29.08
CA THR A 174 -3.69 0.65 -28.65
C THR A 174 -5.13 1.16 -28.49
N VAL A 175 -5.45 1.72 -27.33
CA VAL A 175 -6.78 2.26 -27.01
C VAL A 175 -6.67 3.72 -26.64
N THR A 176 -7.48 4.56 -27.29
CA THR A 176 -7.57 5.99 -26.98
C THR A 176 -9.00 6.34 -26.59
N GLY A 177 -9.23 6.51 -25.29
CA GLY A 177 -10.51 6.91 -24.69
C GLY A 177 -10.58 8.42 -24.48
N ASN A 178 -11.03 9.15 -25.52
CA ASN A 178 -11.06 10.62 -25.50
C ASN A 178 -12.26 11.17 -24.70
N ALA A 179 -13.37 10.39 -24.64
CA ALA A 179 -14.58 10.83 -23.94
C ALA A 179 -14.50 10.57 -22.42
N ASN A 180 -14.01 9.40 -22.05
CA ASN A 180 -14.02 8.95 -20.65
C ASN A 180 -12.96 7.86 -20.44
N ASN A 181 -13.35 6.59 -20.22
CA ASN A 181 -12.43 5.51 -19.92
C ASN A 181 -11.81 4.89 -21.19
N GLY A 182 -10.66 4.27 -21.05
CA GLY A 182 -10.05 3.50 -22.13
C GLY A 182 -10.75 2.17 -22.34
N ILE A 183 -10.64 1.26 -21.37
CA ILE A 183 -11.23 -0.09 -21.39
C ILE A 183 -12.11 -0.26 -20.16
N THR A 184 -13.36 -0.69 -20.33
CA THR A 184 -14.27 -1.02 -19.22
C THR A 184 -14.94 -2.36 -19.44
N GLY A 185 -14.69 -3.33 -18.54
CA GLY A 185 -15.46 -4.55 -18.35
C GLY A 185 -16.42 -4.40 -17.16
N LYS A 186 -17.70 -4.64 -17.36
CA LYS A 186 -18.73 -4.58 -16.30
C LYS A 186 -18.85 -5.88 -15.50
N ASP A 187 -18.25 -6.93 -15.98
CA ASP A 187 -18.05 -8.21 -15.30
C ASP A 187 -16.52 -8.44 -15.13
N THR A 188 -15.97 -9.61 -15.39
CA THR A 188 -14.52 -9.86 -15.29
C THR A 188 -13.76 -9.37 -16.53
N LEU A 189 -12.55 -8.89 -16.32
CA LEU A 189 -11.60 -8.51 -17.37
C LEU A 189 -10.27 -9.21 -17.15
N LYS A 190 -9.83 -9.99 -18.13
CA LYS A 190 -8.50 -10.60 -18.15
C LYS A 190 -7.71 -10.12 -19.36
N ILE A 191 -6.44 -9.79 -19.14
CA ILE A 191 -5.47 -9.47 -20.21
C ILE A 191 -4.30 -10.44 -20.06
N GLU A 192 -3.99 -11.18 -21.15
CA GLU A 192 -2.99 -12.25 -21.11
C GLU A 192 -2.17 -12.31 -22.41
N ASP A 193 -0.83 -12.49 -22.28
CA ASP A 193 0.11 -12.69 -23.38
C ASP A 193 0.04 -11.63 -24.49
N THR A 194 -0.20 -10.37 -24.16
CA THR A 194 -0.37 -9.28 -25.14
C THR A 194 0.27 -7.98 -24.63
N ALA A 195 0.49 -7.03 -25.53
CA ALA A 195 0.87 -5.67 -25.17
C ALA A 195 -0.31 -4.70 -25.36
N VAL A 196 -0.68 -3.98 -24.30
CA VAL A 196 -1.80 -3.04 -24.32
C VAL A 196 -1.32 -1.65 -23.93
N SER A 197 -1.61 -0.67 -24.79
CA SER A 197 -1.36 0.74 -24.51
C SER A 197 -2.66 1.52 -24.45
N VAL A 198 -2.91 2.21 -23.35
CA VAL A 198 -4.15 2.95 -23.11
C VAL A 198 -3.84 4.41 -22.81
N THR A 199 -4.52 5.31 -23.52
CA THR A 199 -4.63 6.73 -23.13
C THR A 199 -6.10 7.03 -22.88
N ALA A 200 -6.44 7.59 -21.70
CA ALA A 200 -7.82 7.84 -21.33
C ALA A 200 -8.01 9.21 -20.69
N ALA A 201 -9.12 9.88 -21.02
CA ALA A 201 -9.48 11.14 -20.39
C ALA A 201 -9.83 10.98 -18.89
N ASN A 202 -10.37 9.81 -18.52
CA ASN A 202 -10.68 9.42 -17.16
C ASN A 202 -9.90 8.16 -16.80
N HIS A 203 -10.53 7.04 -16.44
CA HIS A 203 -9.83 5.83 -16.01
C HIS A 203 -9.27 5.01 -17.18
N GLY A 204 -8.09 4.42 -16.99
CA GLY A 204 -7.43 3.63 -18.03
C GLY A 204 -8.10 2.30 -18.29
N ILE A 205 -7.93 1.32 -17.41
CA ILE A 205 -8.47 -0.04 -17.52
C ILE A 205 -9.28 -0.36 -16.27
N ASN A 206 -10.57 -0.67 -16.48
CA ASN A 206 -11.50 -1.00 -15.40
C ASN A 206 -12.11 -2.40 -15.63
N GLY A 207 -11.82 -3.35 -14.73
CA GLY A 207 -12.49 -4.63 -14.66
C GLY A 207 -13.38 -4.67 -13.41
N LYS A 208 -14.67 -4.34 -13.55
CA LYS A 208 -15.54 -4.09 -12.39
C LYS A 208 -15.53 -5.21 -11.36
N ASP A 209 -15.78 -6.44 -11.79
CA ASP A 209 -15.87 -7.59 -10.89
C ASP A 209 -14.47 -8.12 -10.53
N CYS A 210 -13.56 -8.18 -11.52
CA CYS A 210 -12.18 -8.55 -11.30
C CYS A 210 -11.32 -8.10 -12.49
N LEU A 211 -10.09 -7.64 -12.22
CA LEU A 211 -9.07 -7.36 -13.22
C LEU A 211 -7.90 -8.32 -13.03
N VAL A 212 -7.58 -9.09 -14.07
CA VAL A 212 -6.45 -10.01 -14.07
C VAL A 212 -5.48 -9.67 -15.20
N LEU A 213 -4.22 -9.42 -14.85
CA LEU A 213 -3.12 -9.24 -15.81
C LEU A 213 -2.14 -10.42 -15.68
N LYS A 214 -1.89 -11.11 -16.79
CA LYS A 214 -1.01 -12.28 -16.84
C LYS A 214 -0.07 -12.21 -18.01
N GLN A 215 1.24 -12.21 -17.76
CA GLN A 215 2.29 -12.23 -18.78
C GLN A 215 2.10 -11.15 -19.86
N THR A 216 1.78 -9.92 -19.44
CA THR A 216 1.39 -8.84 -20.35
C THR A 216 2.22 -7.58 -20.11
N ASP A 217 2.39 -6.78 -21.16
CA ASP A 217 3.00 -5.46 -21.10
C ASP A 217 1.88 -4.40 -21.18
N VAL A 218 1.68 -3.65 -20.11
CA VAL A 218 0.61 -2.65 -20.02
C VAL A 218 1.19 -1.26 -19.80
N THR A 219 0.87 -0.35 -20.69
CA THR A 219 1.17 1.08 -20.56
C THR A 219 -0.12 1.88 -20.48
N VAL A 220 -0.31 2.66 -19.41
CA VAL A 220 -1.51 3.49 -19.22
C VAL A 220 -1.11 4.92 -18.93
N THR A 221 -1.81 5.85 -19.60
CA THR A 221 -1.85 7.27 -19.22
C THR A 221 -3.31 7.67 -19.06
N SER A 222 -3.73 8.07 -17.87
CA SER A 222 -5.13 8.35 -17.53
C SER A 222 -5.29 9.62 -16.71
N GLY A 223 -6.45 10.28 -16.86
CA GLY A 223 -6.83 11.41 -16.03
C GLY A 223 -7.35 11.00 -14.64
N GLY A 224 -7.88 9.80 -14.50
CA GLY A 224 -8.27 9.13 -13.26
C GLY A 224 -7.32 7.97 -12.95
N ASP A 225 -7.85 6.87 -12.36
CA ASP A 225 -7.05 5.68 -12.04
C ASP A 225 -6.50 5.01 -13.30
N ALA A 226 -5.28 4.47 -13.21
CA ALA A 226 -4.75 3.75 -14.37
C ALA A 226 -5.34 2.34 -14.48
N LEU A 227 -5.33 1.57 -13.40
CA LEU A 227 -5.96 0.24 -13.31
C LEU A 227 -6.93 0.20 -12.14
N ARG A 228 -8.15 -0.33 -12.36
CA ARG A 228 -9.11 -0.41 -11.27
C ARG A 228 -10.05 -1.62 -11.33
N ALA A 229 -10.57 -2.01 -10.17
CA ALA A 229 -11.67 -2.95 -10.00
C ALA A 229 -12.66 -2.38 -8.96
N THR A 230 -13.98 -2.36 -9.27
CA THR A 230 -14.92 -1.46 -8.58
C THR A 230 -16.13 -2.14 -7.97
N ASN A 231 -16.16 -3.46 -7.83
CA ASN A 231 -17.30 -4.15 -7.21
C ASN A 231 -17.17 -4.22 -5.70
N GLY A 232 -17.72 -3.22 -4.98
CA GLY A 232 -17.83 -3.24 -3.52
C GLY A 232 -19.08 -3.93 -2.96
N SER A 233 -19.92 -4.55 -3.83
CA SER A 233 -21.14 -5.19 -3.37
C SER A 233 -21.01 -6.67 -3.02
N ASP A 234 -19.91 -7.30 -3.43
CA ASP A 234 -19.57 -8.68 -3.16
C ASP A 234 -18.09 -8.74 -2.76
N SER A 235 -17.81 -9.21 -1.57
CA SER A 235 -16.43 -9.28 -1.02
C SER A 235 -15.51 -10.26 -1.76
N ALA A 236 -16.04 -11.12 -2.62
CA ALA A 236 -15.26 -12.00 -3.48
C ALA A 236 -14.87 -11.34 -4.81
N LEU A 237 -15.39 -10.16 -5.09
CA LEU A 237 -15.21 -9.40 -6.33
C LEU A 237 -14.52 -8.06 -6.02
N GLY A 238 -14.35 -7.21 -7.05
CA GLY A 238 -13.61 -5.96 -6.91
C GLY A 238 -12.11 -6.14 -6.71
N CYS A 239 -11.58 -7.29 -7.12
CA CYS A 239 -10.21 -7.69 -6.89
C CYS A 239 -9.30 -7.49 -8.10
N ILE A 240 -8.00 -7.30 -7.84
CA ILE A 240 -6.97 -7.21 -8.87
C ILE A 240 -5.88 -8.27 -8.59
N LEU A 241 -5.51 -9.03 -9.64
CA LEU A 241 -4.38 -9.93 -9.58
C LEU A 241 -3.47 -9.69 -10.79
N ILE A 242 -2.19 -9.42 -10.53
CA ILE A 242 -1.19 -9.14 -11.55
C ILE A 242 0.00 -10.06 -11.35
N GLY A 243 0.31 -10.85 -12.38
CA GLY A 243 1.44 -11.77 -12.33
C GLY A 243 2.24 -11.80 -13.62
N ALA A 244 3.57 -11.93 -13.49
CA ALA A 244 4.54 -12.05 -14.59
C ALA A 244 4.41 -10.95 -15.65
N SER A 245 4.06 -9.72 -15.26
CA SER A 245 3.71 -8.62 -16.16
C SER A 245 4.65 -7.42 -16.01
N ALA A 246 4.68 -6.56 -17.03
CA ALA A 246 5.38 -5.28 -16.97
C ALA A 246 4.38 -4.12 -17.11
N LEU A 247 4.42 -3.19 -16.15
CA LEU A 247 3.48 -2.08 -16.07
C LEU A 247 4.20 -0.74 -16.09
N THR A 248 3.70 0.19 -16.92
CA THR A 248 4.07 1.61 -16.87
C THR A 248 2.79 2.43 -16.76
N LEU A 249 2.54 2.97 -15.58
CA LEU A 249 1.29 3.62 -15.24
C LEU A 249 1.52 5.09 -14.89
N THR A 250 0.79 5.98 -15.55
CA THR A 250 0.71 7.41 -15.21
C THR A 250 -0.75 7.73 -14.99
N ALA A 251 -1.13 8.00 -13.75
CA ALA A 251 -2.49 8.24 -13.31
C ALA A 251 -2.66 9.65 -12.76
N GLY A 252 -3.79 10.27 -13.06
CA GLY A 252 -4.17 11.52 -12.39
C GLY A 252 -4.71 11.30 -10.97
N GLU A 253 -5.22 10.10 -10.72
CA GLU A 253 -5.69 9.59 -9.43
C GLU A 253 -4.85 8.38 -9.00
N ASP A 254 -5.44 7.26 -8.56
CA ASP A 254 -4.70 6.10 -8.10
C ASP A 254 -4.02 5.33 -9.26
N GLY A 255 -2.80 4.85 -9.02
CA GLY A 255 -2.10 4.03 -10.01
C GLY A 255 -2.80 2.69 -10.22
N ILE A 256 -3.03 1.95 -9.14
CA ILE A 256 -3.77 0.68 -9.12
C ILE A 256 -4.75 0.72 -7.95
N GLN A 257 -6.07 0.59 -8.22
CA GLN A 257 -7.11 0.64 -7.20
C GLN A 257 -8.00 -0.60 -7.27
N ALA A 258 -7.94 -1.44 -6.23
CA ALA A 258 -8.87 -2.55 -6.02
C ALA A 258 -9.90 -2.16 -4.94
N GLU A 259 -11.17 -2.48 -5.17
CA GLU A 259 -12.21 -2.29 -4.15
C GLU A 259 -12.09 -3.29 -3.00
N THR A 260 -11.51 -4.46 -3.24
CA THR A 260 -11.26 -5.47 -2.24
C THR A 260 -9.77 -5.81 -2.16
N THR A 261 -9.33 -6.93 -2.71
CA THR A 261 -7.97 -7.42 -2.58
C THR A 261 -7.11 -7.14 -3.81
N LEU A 262 -5.82 -6.93 -3.57
CA LEU A 262 -4.83 -6.76 -4.61
C LEU A 262 -3.65 -7.71 -4.38
N THR A 263 -3.29 -8.48 -5.41
CA THR A 263 -2.13 -9.38 -5.35
C THR A 263 -1.17 -9.10 -6.49
N LEU A 264 0.12 -8.95 -6.16
CA LEU A 264 1.22 -8.77 -7.11
C LEU A 264 2.27 -9.87 -6.95
N PHE A 265 2.73 -10.45 -8.07
CA PHE A 265 3.89 -11.36 -8.08
C PHE A 265 4.59 -11.35 -9.44
N ASP A 266 5.89 -11.51 -9.44
CA ASP A 266 6.75 -11.52 -10.63
C ASP A 266 6.50 -10.35 -11.60
N THR A 267 6.05 -9.22 -11.04
CA THR A 267 5.64 -8.04 -11.81
C THR A 267 6.69 -6.95 -11.71
N ALA A 268 7.04 -6.35 -12.86
CA ALA A 268 7.81 -5.12 -12.91
C ALA A 268 6.85 -3.94 -13.08
N CYS A 269 6.78 -3.02 -12.12
CA CYS A 269 5.91 -1.87 -12.23
C CYS A 269 6.62 -0.54 -12.02
N THR A 270 6.24 0.44 -12.84
CA THR A 270 6.57 1.86 -12.64
C THR A 270 5.26 2.63 -12.58
N VAL A 271 5.00 3.29 -11.47
CA VAL A 271 3.77 4.02 -11.22
C VAL A 271 4.10 5.47 -10.89
N THR A 272 3.42 6.40 -11.56
CA THR A 272 3.36 7.80 -11.17
C THR A 272 1.89 8.17 -10.99
N SER A 273 1.48 8.59 -9.78
CA SER A 273 0.10 8.96 -9.45
C SER A 273 0.00 10.38 -8.93
N GLY A 274 -1.11 11.05 -9.24
CA GLY A 274 -1.41 12.41 -8.78
C GLY A 274 -0.40 13.49 -9.20
N GLY A 275 0.47 13.19 -10.19
CA GLY A 275 1.50 14.11 -10.67
C GLY A 275 2.85 13.98 -9.95
N SER A 276 3.09 12.93 -9.18
CA SER A 276 4.31 12.60 -8.41
C SER A 276 4.31 13.09 -6.94
N SER A 277 5.28 12.62 -6.16
CA SER A 277 5.49 12.96 -4.74
C SER A 277 5.60 14.47 -4.43
N SER A 278 6.00 15.24 -5.41
CA SER A 278 6.10 16.71 -5.26
C SER A 278 4.79 17.47 -5.53
N ALA A 279 3.75 16.77 -5.99
CA ALA A 279 2.45 17.35 -6.27
C ALA A 279 1.56 17.33 -5.01
N ALA A 280 0.56 18.19 -5.01
CA ALA A 280 -0.51 18.19 -4.03
C ALA A 280 -1.79 17.78 -4.76
N PRO A 281 -2.39 16.63 -4.44
CA PRO A 281 -3.68 16.24 -5.01
C PRO A 281 -4.75 17.28 -4.70
N ALA A 282 -5.79 17.38 -5.52
CA ALA A 282 -6.94 18.21 -5.21
C ALA A 282 -7.67 17.67 -3.98
N ASP A 283 -8.31 18.54 -3.19
CA ASP A 283 -9.05 18.16 -1.99
C ASP A 283 -10.02 17.00 -2.26
N GLY A 284 -9.87 15.90 -1.53
CA GLY A 284 -10.71 14.72 -1.62
C GLY A 284 -10.45 13.81 -2.82
N VAL A 285 -9.37 14.02 -3.55
CA VAL A 285 -8.90 13.14 -4.62
C VAL A 285 -7.82 12.22 -4.07
N SER A 286 -8.03 10.91 -4.19
CA SER A 286 -7.02 9.89 -3.90
C SER A 286 -5.98 9.87 -5.03
N ALA A 287 -4.71 9.77 -4.69
CA ALA A 287 -3.61 9.75 -5.66
C ALA A 287 -2.51 8.76 -5.21
N LYS A 288 -2.96 7.61 -4.73
CA LYS A 288 -2.11 6.55 -4.17
C LYS A 288 -1.45 5.74 -5.28
N GLY A 289 -0.31 5.15 -4.99
CA GLY A 289 0.39 4.29 -5.95
C GLY A 289 -0.35 2.98 -6.17
N ILE A 290 -0.50 2.21 -5.11
CA ILE A 290 -1.17 0.91 -5.06
C ILE A 290 -2.15 0.92 -3.90
N LYS A 291 -3.44 0.74 -4.18
CA LYS A 291 -4.53 0.85 -3.20
C LYS A 291 -5.43 -0.35 -3.20
N ALA A 292 -5.83 -0.80 -2.02
CA ALA A 292 -6.87 -1.82 -1.86
C ALA A 292 -7.86 -1.45 -0.74
N GLY A 293 -9.13 -1.71 -0.97
CA GLY A 293 -10.19 -1.52 0.03
C GLY A 293 -10.17 -2.57 1.15
N THR A 294 -9.43 -3.67 0.96
CA THR A 294 -9.14 -4.64 2.03
C THR A 294 -7.65 -4.92 2.11
N ASP A 295 -7.13 -5.95 1.45
CA ASP A 295 -5.76 -6.39 1.67
C ASP A 295 -4.89 -6.29 0.42
N ILE A 296 -3.61 -5.98 0.62
CA ILE A 296 -2.58 -6.02 -0.41
C ILE A 296 -1.59 -7.15 -0.08
N THR A 297 -1.32 -8.01 -1.07
CA THR A 297 -0.29 -9.05 -0.97
C THR A 297 0.74 -8.87 -2.07
N VAL A 298 2.00 -8.67 -1.70
CA VAL A 298 3.13 -8.65 -2.62
C VAL A 298 4.03 -9.85 -2.34
N ARG A 299 4.21 -10.71 -3.35
CA ARG A 299 5.02 -11.92 -3.23
C ARG A 299 6.40 -11.78 -3.87
N SER A 300 6.51 -11.05 -4.97
CA SER A 300 7.76 -10.87 -5.73
C SER A 300 7.60 -9.76 -6.77
N GLY A 301 8.68 -9.47 -7.49
CA GLY A 301 8.70 -8.47 -8.56
C GLY A 301 9.50 -7.22 -8.20
N SER A 302 9.31 -6.15 -8.95
CA SER A 302 9.97 -4.86 -8.71
C SER A 302 9.03 -3.71 -9.00
N CYS A 303 8.84 -2.79 -8.04
CA CYS A 303 8.00 -1.62 -8.19
C CYS A 303 8.79 -0.34 -7.92
N THR A 304 8.66 0.61 -8.83
CA THR A 304 9.09 2.01 -8.61
C THR A 304 7.84 2.85 -8.53
N LEU A 305 7.62 3.50 -7.38
CA LEU A 305 6.44 4.27 -7.07
C LEU A 305 6.84 5.73 -6.82
N ASP A 306 6.20 6.67 -7.53
CA ASP A 306 6.33 8.12 -7.34
C ASP A 306 4.93 8.71 -7.25
N CYS A 307 4.45 8.93 -6.02
CA CYS A 307 3.05 9.15 -5.72
C CYS A 307 2.83 10.45 -4.95
N ALA A 308 1.74 11.13 -5.23
CA ALA A 308 1.41 12.37 -4.51
C ALA A 308 0.77 12.12 -3.13
N ASP A 309 0.21 10.94 -2.92
CA ASP A 309 -0.40 10.40 -1.71
C ASP A 309 0.33 9.07 -1.38
N ASP A 310 -0.15 8.20 -0.50
CA ASP A 310 0.57 6.99 -0.11
C ASP A 310 1.06 6.13 -1.28
N ALA A 311 2.23 5.54 -1.12
CA ALA A 311 2.73 4.68 -2.18
C ALA A 311 2.04 3.31 -2.19
N VAL A 312 1.79 2.72 -1.02
CA VAL A 312 1.04 1.47 -0.84
C VAL A 312 0.04 1.65 0.29
N HIS A 313 -1.26 1.52 0.01
CA HIS A 313 -2.32 1.76 0.98
C HIS A 313 -3.37 0.65 1.01
N ALA A 314 -3.66 0.09 2.17
CA ALA A 314 -4.73 -0.88 2.38
C ALA A 314 -5.63 -0.47 3.55
N ASN A 315 -6.96 -0.42 3.34
CA ASN A 315 -7.91 -0.28 4.45
C ASN A 315 -7.99 -1.53 5.35
N GLY A 316 -7.30 -2.59 4.99
CA GLY A 316 -7.11 -3.81 5.76
C GLY A 316 -5.64 -4.00 6.09
N SER A 317 -4.99 -4.99 5.50
CA SER A 317 -3.61 -5.33 5.80
C SER A 317 -2.71 -5.34 4.57
N VAL A 318 -1.43 -5.02 4.77
CA VAL A 318 -0.38 -5.14 3.74
C VAL A 318 0.56 -6.28 4.12
N THR A 319 0.75 -7.23 3.21
CA THR A 319 1.71 -8.33 3.37
C THR A 319 2.76 -8.27 2.27
N VAL A 320 4.03 -8.16 2.64
CA VAL A 320 5.18 -8.21 1.73
C VAL A 320 6.02 -9.43 2.07
N SER A 321 6.05 -10.41 1.16
CA SER A 321 6.84 -11.64 1.31
C SER A 321 8.01 -11.72 0.32
N GLY A 322 8.25 -10.66 -0.45
CA GLY A 322 9.36 -10.55 -1.40
C GLY A 322 9.23 -9.33 -2.31
N GLY A 323 10.11 -9.24 -3.28
CA GLY A 323 10.14 -8.14 -4.25
C GLY A 323 11.08 -6.99 -3.86
N THR A 324 11.16 -6.01 -4.75
CA THR A 324 11.98 -4.81 -4.56
C THR A 324 11.14 -3.57 -4.81
N PHE A 325 11.02 -2.71 -3.82
CA PHE A 325 10.31 -1.44 -3.91
C PHE A 325 11.30 -0.27 -3.84
N THR A 326 11.12 0.68 -4.74
CA THR A 326 11.73 2.01 -4.64
C THR A 326 10.59 3.02 -4.59
N VAL A 327 10.47 3.69 -3.47
CA VAL A 327 9.34 4.55 -3.15
C VAL A 327 9.79 5.98 -2.94
N THR A 328 9.05 6.90 -3.55
CA THR A 328 9.08 8.34 -3.27
C THR A 328 7.62 8.77 -3.23
N THR A 329 7.18 9.36 -2.13
CA THR A 329 5.77 9.71 -1.95
C THR A 329 5.59 11.01 -1.19
N GLY A 330 4.44 11.65 -1.38
CA GLY A 330 4.07 12.88 -0.67
C GLY A 330 3.48 12.62 0.71
N ASP A 331 3.04 11.39 0.97
CA ASP A 331 2.49 10.92 2.25
C ASP A 331 3.20 9.63 2.68
N ASP A 332 2.53 8.54 3.03
CA ASP A 332 3.18 7.38 3.63
C ASP A 332 3.78 6.41 2.62
N GLY A 333 4.90 5.81 3.00
CA GLY A 333 5.54 4.79 2.19
C GLY A 333 4.71 3.51 2.08
N VAL A 334 4.26 2.99 3.21
CA VAL A 334 3.34 1.85 3.32
C VAL A 334 2.36 2.11 4.46
N HIS A 335 1.07 2.16 4.15
CA HIS A 335 0.00 2.34 5.12
C HIS A 335 -0.96 1.15 5.15
N ALA A 336 -1.39 0.72 6.34
CA ALA A 336 -2.46 -0.25 6.52
C ALA A 336 -3.31 0.10 7.75
N ASP A 337 -4.64 0.18 7.61
CA ASP A 337 -5.53 0.41 8.76
C ASP A 337 -5.37 -0.65 9.87
N ASN A 338 -5.00 -1.90 9.49
CA ASN A 338 -4.84 -3.00 10.44
C ASN A 338 -3.37 -3.41 10.61
N ALA A 339 -2.81 -4.17 9.70
CA ALA A 339 -1.50 -4.78 9.89
C ALA A 339 -0.57 -4.63 8.69
N VAL A 340 0.68 -4.28 8.95
CA VAL A 340 1.77 -4.41 7.97
C VAL A 340 2.66 -5.58 8.37
N THR A 341 2.77 -6.59 7.49
CA THR A 341 3.61 -7.76 7.70
C THR A 341 4.69 -7.84 6.62
N ILE A 342 5.96 -7.83 7.03
CA ILE A 342 7.10 -7.95 6.11
C ILE A 342 7.93 -9.16 6.50
N THR A 343 7.96 -10.18 5.62
CA THR A 343 8.71 -11.41 5.86
C THR A 343 9.98 -11.51 5.02
N ASP A 344 10.03 -10.81 3.89
CA ASP A 344 11.20 -10.73 2.99
C ASP A 344 11.02 -9.55 2.02
N GLY A 345 12.02 -9.30 1.17
CA GLY A 345 12.02 -8.25 0.14
C GLY A 345 12.98 -7.10 0.45
N THR A 346 12.98 -6.13 -0.45
CA THR A 346 13.77 -4.89 -0.30
C THR A 346 12.85 -3.69 -0.46
N LEU A 347 12.68 -2.90 0.59
CA LEU A 347 11.90 -1.67 0.60
C LEU A 347 12.84 -0.48 0.77
N GLY A 348 13.04 0.28 -0.31
CA GLY A 348 13.80 1.53 -0.29
C GLY A 348 12.84 2.71 -0.37
N ILE A 349 12.39 3.22 0.78
CA ILE A 349 11.51 4.38 0.89
C ILE A 349 12.41 5.61 1.03
N ARG A 350 12.52 6.39 -0.06
CA ARG A 350 13.51 7.47 -0.21
C ARG A 350 13.02 8.82 0.27
N GLU A 351 11.72 9.03 0.19
CA GLU A 351 11.02 10.23 0.64
C GLU A 351 9.59 9.84 0.97
N CYS A 352 9.12 10.21 2.16
CA CYS A 352 7.76 9.99 2.63
C CYS A 352 7.45 10.92 3.82
N TYR A 353 6.20 10.99 4.22
CA TYR A 353 5.80 11.58 5.49
C TYR A 353 6.11 10.57 6.59
N GLU A 354 5.40 9.44 6.68
CA GLU A 354 5.76 8.30 7.50
C GLU A 354 6.30 7.14 6.65
N GLY A 355 7.22 6.35 7.22
CA GLY A 355 7.84 5.26 6.49
C GLY A 355 6.91 4.08 6.32
N ILE A 356 6.50 3.48 7.42
CA ILE A 356 5.57 2.36 7.49
C ILE A 356 4.61 2.62 8.64
N GLU A 357 3.33 2.70 8.34
CA GLU A 357 2.26 2.91 9.30
C GLU A 357 1.28 1.73 9.33
N GLY A 358 0.75 1.43 10.52
CA GLY A 358 -0.31 0.44 10.71
C GLY A 358 -0.69 0.27 12.17
N GLN A 359 -1.84 -0.34 12.45
CA GLN A 359 -2.18 -0.69 13.83
C GLN A 359 -1.15 -1.65 14.42
N THR A 360 -0.69 -2.62 13.61
CA THR A 360 0.39 -3.52 14.00
C THR A 360 1.43 -3.63 12.89
N ILE A 361 2.70 -3.65 13.26
CA ILE A 361 3.81 -3.82 12.32
C ILE A 361 4.62 -5.04 12.75
N ASP A 362 4.68 -6.07 11.87
CA ASP A 362 5.46 -7.29 12.09
C ASP A 362 6.55 -7.43 11.01
N ILE A 363 7.80 -7.33 11.41
CA ILE A 363 8.96 -7.46 10.52
C ILE A 363 9.77 -8.68 10.94
N SER A 364 9.76 -9.73 10.12
CA SER A 364 10.52 -10.95 10.36
C SER A 364 11.67 -11.17 9.39
N GLY A 365 11.79 -10.35 8.35
CA GLY A 365 12.85 -10.44 7.35
C GLY A 365 12.93 -9.23 6.45
N GLY A 366 13.70 -9.35 5.37
CA GLY A 366 13.87 -8.30 4.36
C GLY A 366 14.95 -7.26 4.68
N THR A 367 15.11 -6.31 3.74
CA THR A 367 15.96 -5.13 3.87
C THR A 367 15.10 -3.88 3.70
N ILE A 368 15.04 -3.06 4.72
CA ILE A 368 14.18 -1.88 4.78
C ILE A 368 15.06 -0.66 5.02
N ASP A 369 14.95 0.34 4.15
CA ASP A 369 15.73 1.57 4.18
C ASP A 369 14.77 2.75 4.02
N ILE A 370 14.54 3.51 5.09
CA ILE A 370 13.51 4.55 5.20
C ILE A 370 14.16 5.92 5.40
N THR A 371 13.69 6.90 4.63
CA THR A 371 13.95 8.33 4.90
C THR A 371 12.59 9.04 5.01
N ALA A 372 12.20 9.37 6.24
CA ALA A 372 10.92 9.97 6.57
C ALA A 372 11.04 11.41 7.05
N SER A 373 10.07 12.25 6.68
CA SER A 373 9.97 13.62 7.17
C SER A 373 9.30 13.71 8.54
N ASP A 374 8.59 12.66 8.93
CA ASP A 374 8.08 12.41 10.27
C ASP A 374 8.58 11.05 10.76
N ASP A 375 7.74 10.08 11.10
CA ASP A 375 8.12 8.84 11.75
C ASP A 375 8.65 7.76 10.80
N GLY A 376 9.57 6.94 11.31
CA GLY A 376 10.13 5.83 10.52
C GLY A 376 9.21 4.62 10.48
N LEU A 377 8.86 4.08 11.64
CA LEU A 377 7.84 3.06 11.84
C LEU A 377 6.83 3.63 12.84
N ASN A 378 5.56 3.66 12.48
CA ASN A 378 4.49 4.17 13.33
C ASN A 378 3.38 3.12 13.53
N ALA A 379 3.22 2.59 14.75
CA ALA A 379 2.07 1.76 15.12
C ALA A 379 1.02 2.60 15.83
N ALA A 380 0.27 3.39 15.08
CA ALA A 380 -0.72 4.33 15.60
C ALA A 380 -2.14 3.75 15.64
N GLY A 381 -2.53 2.95 14.71
CA GLY A 381 -3.87 2.34 14.60
C GLY A 381 -4.99 3.32 14.32
N GLY A 382 -5.78 3.00 13.36
CA GLY A 382 -6.96 3.77 12.96
C GLY A 382 -7.02 3.92 11.44
N ALA A 383 -8.22 4.19 10.94
CA ALA A 383 -8.36 4.55 9.55
C ALA A 383 -7.68 5.90 9.33
N ASP A 384 -6.68 5.90 8.50
CA ASP A 384 -6.11 7.13 8.00
C ASP A 384 -7.23 8.00 7.39
N GLN A 385 -7.43 9.19 7.94
CA GLN A 385 -8.26 10.22 7.34
C GLN A 385 -7.45 11.09 6.39
N SER A 386 -6.28 10.65 5.99
CA SER A 386 -5.44 11.31 5.03
C SER A 386 -6.03 11.24 3.60
N GLY A 387 -7.04 12.03 3.37
CA GLY A 387 -7.12 12.75 2.13
C GLY A 387 -6.34 14.03 2.40
N PHE A 388 -5.33 14.32 1.64
CA PHE A 388 -4.48 15.50 1.70
C PHE A 388 -5.16 16.71 2.39
N GLY A 389 -4.76 17.02 3.61
CA GLY A 389 -5.32 18.09 4.43
C GLY A 389 -5.68 17.71 5.87
N GLY A 390 -5.65 16.45 6.22
CA GLY A 390 -5.94 15.96 7.56
C GLY A 390 -4.71 15.54 8.34
N ARG A 391 -3.70 16.43 8.49
CA ARG A 391 -2.77 16.33 9.60
C ARG A 391 -3.56 16.57 10.89
N GLY A 392 -4.29 15.55 11.33
CA GLY A 392 -4.76 15.48 12.70
C GLY A 392 -3.54 15.29 13.59
N PRO A 393 -3.47 15.91 14.79
CA PRO A 393 -2.48 15.49 15.75
C PRO A 393 -2.71 13.99 16.00
N ASP A 394 -1.62 13.21 16.00
CA ASP A 394 -1.62 11.84 16.44
C ASP A 394 -2.53 11.65 17.65
N SER A 395 -3.31 10.59 17.64
CA SER A 395 -4.20 10.31 18.75
C SER A 395 -3.32 9.98 19.95
N PHE A 396 -3.03 10.96 20.81
CA PHE A 396 -2.34 10.78 22.09
C PHE A 396 -3.16 9.91 23.04
N GLY A 397 -3.45 8.70 22.66
CA GLY A 397 -4.19 7.76 23.46
C GLY A 397 -3.71 6.36 23.14
N GLY A 398 -2.74 5.86 23.90
CA GLY A 398 -2.21 4.51 23.73
C GLY A 398 -3.34 3.51 23.52
N SER A 399 -3.31 2.78 22.42
CA SER A 399 -4.20 1.66 22.17
C SER A 399 -3.49 0.38 22.60
N SER A 400 -4.09 -0.38 23.50
CA SER A 400 -3.54 -1.69 23.92
C SER A 400 -3.42 -2.70 22.78
N ASP A 401 -3.92 -2.35 21.59
CA ASP A 401 -3.95 -3.22 20.42
C ASP A 401 -2.86 -2.85 19.39
N CYS A 402 -2.16 -1.71 19.58
CA CYS A 402 -1.03 -1.32 18.75
C CYS A 402 0.25 -2.04 19.18
N CYS A 403 1.05 -2.48 18.22
CA CYS A 403 2.36 -3.05 18.53
C CYS A 403 3.30 -3.08 17.32
N ILE A 404 4.60 -3.00 17.62
CA ILE A 404 5.67 -3.26 16.67
C ILE A 404 6.45 -4.49 17.11
N THR A 405 6.53 -5.49 16.24
CA THR A 405 7.30 -6.71 16.47
C THR A 405 8.40 -6.85 15.41
N ILE A 406 9.66 -6.88 15.83
CA ILE A 406 10.80 -7.10 14.94
C ILE A 406 11.52 -8.37 15.36
N SER A 407 11.48 -9.39 14.52
CA SER A 407 12.12 -10.68 14.75
C SER A 407 13.26 -11.00 13.77
N GLY A 408 13.43 -10.17 12.72
CA GLY A 408 14.47 -10.35 11.71
C GLY A 408 14.62 -9.13 10.80
N GLY A 409 15.37 -9.31 9.72
CA GLY A 409 15.61 -8.27 8.71
C GLY A 409 16.77 -7.31 9.05
N THR A 410 17.05 -6.43 8.07
CA THR A 410 17.97 -5.30 8.23
C THR A 410 17.20 -4.02 8.00
N ILE A 411 17.07 -3.20 9.04
CA ILE A 411 16.21 -2.00 9.04
C ILE A 411 17.09 -0.79 9.28
N ARG A 412 17.04 0.18 8.38
CA ARG A 412 17.72 1.47 8.49
C ARG A 412 16.67 2.57 8.39
N ILE A 413 16.68 3.45 9.38
CA ILE A 413 15.73 4.55 9.49
C ILE A 413 16.47 5.86 9.60
N ASP A 414 16.09 6.84 8.80
CA ASP A 414 16.46 8.23 8.88
C ASP A 414 15.19 9.08 9.00
N ALA A 415 14.69 9.27 10.24
CA ALA A 415 13.44 9.94 10.55
C ALA A 415 13.64 11.34 11.12
N SER A 416 12.70 12.25 10.87
CA SER A 416 12.70 13.59 11.49
C SER A 416 11.72 13.69 12.65
N GLY A 417 10.67 12.87 12.67
CA GLY A 417 9.82 12.49 13.79
C GLY A 417 10.47 11.37 14.62
N ASP A 418 9.68 10.46 15.15
CA ASP A 418 10.18 9.34 15.91
C ASP A 418 10.84 8.28 15.00
N GLY A 419 11.89 7.65 15.47
CA GLY A 419 12.52 6.60 14.69
C GLY A 419 11.64 5.36 14.61
N ILE A 420 11.21 4.90 15.75
CA ILE A 420 10.24 3.82 15.93
C ILE A 420 9.23 4.30 16.98
N ASP A 421 7.99 4.52 16.59
CA ASP A 421 6.89 4.89 17.46
C ASP A 421 5.86 3.75 17.58
N SER A 422 5.48 3.42 18.79
CA SER A 422 4.42 2.46 19.06
C SER A 422 3.45 3.00 20.09
N ASN A 423 2.24 3.32 19.69
CA ASN A 423 1.16 3.66 20.65
C ASN A 423 0.77 2.45 21.54
N GLY A 424 1.59 1.41 21.58
CA GLY A 424 1.45 0.22 22.40
C GLY A 424 2.80 -0.42 22.73
N ASP A 425 2.95 -1.71 22.43
CA ASP A 425 4.15 -2.46 22.77
C ASP A 425 5.19 -2.48 21.64
N LEU A 426 6.47 -2.46 22.00
CA LEU A 426 7.60 -2.68 21.10
C LEU A 426 8.36 -3.96 21.49
N THR A 427 8.43 -4.94 20.60
CA THR A 427 9.16 -6.18 20.83
C THR A 427 10.25 -6.40 19.78
N VAL A 428 11.50 -6.53 20.23
CA VAL A 428 12.64 -6.87 19.36
C VAL A 428 13.23 -8.19 19.80
N SER A 429 13.15 -9.19 18.93
CA SER A 429 13.71 -10.54 19.19
C SER A 429 14.82 -10.93 18.20
N GLY A 430 15.04 -10.14 17.15
CA GLY A 430 16.05 -10.38 16.12
C GLY A 430 16.26 -9.19 15.23
N GLY A 431 17.00 -9.37 14.13
CA GLY A 431 17.29 -8.35 13.14
C GLY A 431 18.43 -7.41 13.46
N GLU A 432 18.73 -6.53 12.51
CA GLU A 432 19.70 -5.45 12.62
C GLU A 432 19.00 -4.12 12.40
N ILE A 433 18.87 -3.30 13.42
CA ILE A 433 18.07 -2.07 13.43
C ILE A 433 18.99 -0.88 13.72
N TYR A 434 19.02 0.06 12.80
CA TYR A 434 19.82 1.27 12.87
C TYR A 434 18.94 2.50 12.65
N VAL A 435 18.83 3.35 13.67
CA VAL A 435 18.00 4.55 13.64
C VAL A 435 18.85 5.80 13.70
N SER A 436 18.60 6.74 12.79
CA SER A 436 19.15 8.09 12.76
C SER A 436 18.03 9.11 12.88
N GLY A 437 17.98 9.83 13.97
CA GLY A 437 16.97 10.83 14.28
C GLY A 437 16.12 10.47 15.48
N PRO A 438 15.32 11.40 15.95
CA PRO A 438 15.12 12.78 15.50
C PRO A 438 16.29 13.72 15.83
N THR A 439 16.17 14.97 15.34
CA THR A 439 17.01 16.10 15.76
C THR A 439 16.21 17.16 16.55
N SER A 440 15.10 16.74 17.13
CA SER A 440 14.17 17.54 17.94
C SER A 440 14.00 16.88 19.31
N ASP A 441 13.90 17.66 20.37
CA ASP A 441 13.66 17.16 21.73
C ASP A 441 12.16 16.82 21.98
N ASN A 442 11.29 16.97 20.99
CA ASN A 442 9.86 16.60 21.10
C ASN A 442 9.58 15.16 20.65
N ASN A 443 10.56 14.51 20.07
CA ASN A 443 10.49 13.17 19.50
C ASN A 443 11.66 12.32 20.04
N SER A 444 11.66 11.03 19.73
CA SER A 444 12.63 10.05 20.21
C SER A 444 13.10 9.08 19.11
N ALA A 445 14.29 8.52 19.26
CA ALA A 445 14.71 7.45 18.37
C ALA A 445 13.93 6.14 18.59
N LEU A 446 13.42 5.93 19.82
CA LEU A 446 12.46 4.90 20.19
C LEU A 446 11.43 5.55 21.11
N ASP A 447 10.16 5.51 20.72
CA ASP A 447 9.02 5.89 21.55
C ASP A 447 8.00 4.73 21.64
N TYR A 448 7.31 4.61 22.78
CA TYR A 448 6.29 3.62 23.02
C TYR A 448 5.43 3.97 24.22
N ASP A 449 4.14 3.76 24.13
CA ASP A 449 3.19 4.01 25.22
C ASP A 449 3.01 2.80 26.15
N GLY A 450 3.26 1.59 25.65
CA GLY A 450 3.13 0.33 26.38
C GLY A 450 4.44 -0.13 27.04
N SER A 451 4.92 -1.27 26.62
CA SER A 451 6.19 -1.84 27.06
C SER A 451 7.15 -2.07 25.90
N ALA A 452 8.45 -1.85 26.09
CA ALA A 452 9.45 -2.24 25.13
C ALA A 452 10.33 -3.38 25.67
N THR A 453 10.46 -4.46 24.91
CA THR A 453 11.30 -5.60 25.26
C THR A 453 12.30 -5.95 24.17
N VAL A 454 13.55 -6.24 24.57
CA VAL A 454 14.57 -6.76 23.66
C VAL A 454 15.08 -8.10 24.15
N THR A 455 14.99 -9.12 23.30
CA THR A 455 15.42 -10.48 23.61
C THR A 455 16.51 -11.00 22.66
N GLY A 456 16.74 -10.30 21.54
CA GLY A 456 17.75 -10.62 20.53
C GLY A 456 17.94 -9.49 19.53
N GLY A 457 18.80 -9.71 18.54
CA GLY A 457 19.09 -8.74 17.49
C GLY A 457 20.12 -7.67 17.88
N THR A 458 20.34 -6.76 16.96
CA THR A 458 21.18 -5.57 17.14
C THR A 458 20.31 -4.33 16.96
N VAL A 459 20.27 -3.46 17.96
CA VAL A 459 19.61 -2.15 17.91
C VAL A 459 20.63 -1.08 18.26
N ILE A 460 20.84 -0.12 17.33
CA ILE A 460 21.58 1.10 17.61
C ILE A 460 20.72 2.26 17.14
N ALA A 461 20.10 2.93 18.10
CA ALA A 461 19.21 4.04 17.84
C ALA A 461 19.83 5.34 18.38
N ALA A 462 19.96 6.33 17.51
CA ALA A 462 20.63 7.59 17.81
C ALA A 462 19.75 8.78 17.44
N GLY A 463 19.49 9.68 18.39
CA GLY A 463 18.67 10.87 18.20
C GLY A 463 18.94 11.91 19.28
N TYR A 464 17.99 12.84 19.45
CA TYR A 464 18.03 13.80 20.56
C TYR A 464 17.42 13.18 21.82
N SER A 465 17.82 13.69 22.98
CA SER A 465 17.53 13.07 24.28
C SER A 465 16.20 13.49 24.91
N GLY A 466 15.39 14.31 24.24
CA GLY A 466 14.23 14.95 24.87
C GLY A 466 13.18 13.99 25.41
N MET A 467 12.71 13.06 24.59
CA MET A 467 11.68 12.08 24.95
C MET A 467 12.19 10.63 24.99
N THR A 468 13.50 10.45 24.94
CA THR A 468 14.14 9.13 24.78
C THR A 468 13.73 8.13 25.86
N GLN A 469 13.36 6.93 25.45
CA GLN A 469 13.06 5.78 26.27
C GLN A 469 14.05 4.62 26.02
N ASN A 470 14.36 3.83 27.05
CA ASN A 470 15.16 2.61 26.92
C ASN A 470 14.24 1.39 26.97
N PHE A 471 14.73 0.24 26.56
CA PHE A 471 14.01 -1.02 26.75
C PHE A 471 13.69 -1.30 28.22
N GLY A 472 12.59 -1.99 28.47
CA GLY A 472 12.09 -2.34 29.79
C GLY A 472 12.84 -3.50 30.44
N THR A 473 12.61 -3.66 31.76
CA THR A 473 13.28 -4.66 32.61
C THR A 473 12.91 -6.12 32.30
N ASP A 474 11.87 -6.34 31.51
CA ASP A 474 11.45 -7.68 31.06
C ASP A 474 12.33 -8.20 29.90
N SER A 475 13.25 -7.36 29.40
CA SER A 475 14.23 -7.72 28.40
C SER A 475 15.21 -8.78 28.90
N THR A 476 15.60 -9.69 28.03
CA THR A 476 16.60 -10.74 28.31
C THR A 476 17.95 -10.46 27.65
N GLN A 477 18.05 -9.40 26.86
CA GLN A 477 19.29 -8.87 26.28
C GLN A 477 19.65 -7.53 26.94
N GLY A 478 20.95 -7.28 27.08
CA GLY A 478 21.44 -6.03 27.65
C GLY A 478 21.14 -4.82 26.75
N SER A 479 20.76 -3.70 27.36
CA SER A 479 20.57 -2.41 26.69
C SER A 479 21.23 -1.28 27.47
N ILE A 480 21.90 -0.38 26.73
CA ILE A 480 22.60 0.80 27.27
C ILE A 480 22.00 2.04 26.63
N LEU A 481 21.44 2.93 27.44
CA LEU A 481 21.07 4.29 27.04
C LEU A 481 22.09 5.27 27.63
N LEU A 482 22.66 6.07 26.76
CA LEU A 482 23.60 7.14 27.15
C LEU A 482 23.23 8.46 26.47
N THR A 483 23.40 9.55 27.19
CA THR A 483 23.21 10.91 26.68
C THR A 483 24.50 11.70 26.76
N SER A 484 24.71 12.62 25.83
CA SER A 484 25.80 13.60 25.83
C SER A 484 25.23 15.02 25.95
N ARG A 485 26.02 15.92 26.50
CA ARG A 485 25.67 17.36 26.57
C ARG A 485 25.81 18.07 25.24
N SER A 486 26.57 17.50 24.33
CA SER A 486 26.87 18.06 23.01
C SER A 486 26.36 17.13 21.92
N THR A 487 25.82 17.69 20.88
CA THR A 487 25.45 16.92 19.68
C THR A 487 26.70 16.51 18.90
N SER A 488 26.63 15.36 18.25
CA SER A 488 27.68 14.79 17.40
C SER A 488 27.10 14.18 16.12
N THR A 489 27.93 14.04 15.11
CA THR A 489 27.69 13.24 13.89
C THR A 489 28.73 12.14 13.71
N GLU A 490 29.57 11.90 14.75
CA GLU A 490 30.64 10.92 14.68
C GLU A 490 30.12 9.50 14.88
N THR A 491 30.95 8.52 14.49
CA THR A 491 30.64 7.10 14.65
C THR A 491 30.49 6.71 16.12
N ILE A 492 29.38 6.09 16.45
CA ILE A 492 29.14 5.42 17.72
C ILE A 492 29.91 4.10 17.71
N ARG A 493 30.64 3.80 18.80
CA ARG A 493 31.33 2.53 18.97
C ARG A 493 31.04 1.92 20.32
N VAL A 494 30.84 0.62 20.32
CA VAL A 494 30.71 -0.19 21.54
C VAL A 494 31.89 -1.16 21.58
N MET A 495 32.67 -1.13 22.64
CA MET A 495 33.84 -1.99 22.81
C MET A 495 33.71 -2.81 24.09
N ASP A 496 34.31 -3.99 24.12
CA ASP A 496 34.46 -4.79 25.32
C ASP A 496 35.61 -4.30 26.20
N ALA A 497 35.80 -4.90 27.38
CA ALA A 497 36.85 -4.56 28.30
C ALA A 497 38.28 -4.80 27.75
N SER A 498 38.45 -5.55 26.67
CA SER A 498 39.72 -5.75 25.96
C SER A 498 39.98 -4.69 24.90
N GLY A 499 39.03 -3.81 24.61
CA GLY A 499 39.09 -2.81 23.56
C GLY A 499 38.67 -3.34 22.17
N SER A 500 38.11 -4.53 22.11
CA SER A 500 37.58 -5.07 20.84
C SER A 500 36.24 -4.41 20.50
N VAL A 501 36.08 -3.92 19.26
CA VAL A 501 34.84 -3.32 18.79
C VAL A 501 33.79 -4.42 18.64
N LEU A 502 32.65 -4.28 19.33
CA LEU A 502 31.51 -5.16 19.30
C LEU A 502 30.44 -4.72 18.29
N ALA A 503 30.27 -3.40 18.16
CA ALA A 503 29.38 -2.79 17.19
C ALA A 503 29.82 -1.35 16.90
N GLU A 504 29.51 -0.86 15.68
CA GLU A 504 29.68 0.54 15.32
C GLU A 504 28.57 0.98 14.35
N PHE A 505 28.19 2.25 14.46
CA PHE A 505 27.18 2.88 13.61
C PHE A 505 27.49 4.36 13.45
N THR A 506 27.37 4.86 12.23
CA THR A 506 27.47 6.30 11.95
C THR A 506 26.09 6.81 11.57
N PRO A 507 25.39 7.55 12.48
CA PRO A 507 24.08 8.12 12.17
C PRO A 507 24.17 9.15 11.03
N ALA A 508 23.11 9.22 10.21
CA ALA A 508 22.99 10.21 9.14
C ALA A 508 22.75 11.63 9.70
N LYS A 509 22.14 11.72 10.88
CA LYS A 509 21.80 12.98 11.55
C LYS A 509 22.62 13.21 12.82
N ALA A 510 22.65 14.46 13.28
CA ALA A 510 23.24 14.82 14.56
C ALA A 510 22.44 14.20 15.72
N TYR A 511 23.15 13.72 16.73
CA TYR A 511 22.56 13.06 17.89
C TYR A 511 23.27 13.48 19.19
N ASN A 512 22.59 13.37 20.31
CA ASN A 512 23.15 13.51 21.66
C ASN A 512 22.66 12.39 22.61
N CYS A 513 21.90 11.43 22.09
CA CYS A 513 21.43 10.25 22.80
C CYS A 513 21.64 9.01 21.94
N VAL A 514 21.98 7.91 22.59
CA VAL A 514 22.17 6.61 21.94
C VAL A 514 21.55 5.52 22.81
N ILE A 515 20.78 4.65 22.17
CA ILE A 515 20.33 3.38 22.74
C ILE A 515 21.05 2.27 21.98
N VAL A 516 21.75 1.40 22.71
CA VAL A 516 22.45 0.26 22.13
C VAL A 516 22.00 -1.01 22.82
N SER A 517 21.49 -1.97 22.05
CA SER A 517 21.25 -3.33 22.50
C SER A 517 21.84 -4.30 21.48
N ILE A 518 22.79 -5.11 21.91
CA ILE A 518 23.44 -6.12 21.06
C ILE A 518 23.62 -7.43 21.83
N PRO A 519 23.71 -8.59 21.17
CA PRO A 519 23.84 -9.90 21.83
C PRO A 519 25.06 -10.04 22.75
N ALA A 520 26.08 -9.20 22.54
CA ALA A 520 27.30 -9.19 23.35
C ALA A 520 27.14 -8.52 24.73
N LEU A 521 26.09 -7.70 24.93
CA LEU A 521 25.84 -7.02 26.21
C LEU A 521 25.28 -8.01 27.24
N LYS A 522 26.05 -8.29 28.29
CA LYS A 522 25.71 -9.24 29.36
C LYS A 522 25.75 -8.58 30.72
N GLN A 523 24.85 -8.99 31.62
CA GLN A 523 24.91 -8.53 33.00
C GLN A 523 26.27 -8.85 33.66
N GLY A 524 26.81 -7.91 34.38
CA GLY A 524 28.16 -7.97 34.99
C GLY A 524 29.32 -7.63 34.05
N GLY A 525 29.02 -7.43 32.73
CA GLY A 525 30.03 -7.00 31.74
C GLY A 525 30.33 -5.51 31.84
N THR A 526 31.57 -5.13 31.49
CA THR A 526 31.98 -3.73 31.36
C THR A 526 32.25 -3.44 29.89
N TYR A 527 31.71 -2.35 29.41
CA TYR A 527 31.73 -1.92 28.00
C TYR A 527 32.13 -0.45 27.92
N THR A 528 32.86 -0.09 26.88
CA THR A 528 33.14 1.31 26.56
C THR A 528 32.27 1.74 25.40
N VAL A 529 31.42 2.74 25.60
CA VAL A 529 30.59 3.33 24.55
C VAL A 529 31.13 4.71 24.20
N THR A 530 31.43 4.93 22.92
CA THR A 530 31.93 6.21 22.41
C THR A 530 30.85 6.99 21.72
N ILE A 531 30.58 8.20 22.16
CA ILE A 531 29.62 9.18 21.62
C ILE A 531 30.38 10.48 21.37
N GLY A 532 30.42 10.96 20.12
CA GLY A 532 31.03 12.25 19.78
C GLY A 532 32.51 12.36 20.17
N GLY A 533 33.27 11.27 20.07
CA GLY A 533 34.64 11.19 20.48
C GLY A 533 34.87 11.06 21.99
N GLU A 534 33.82 11.18 22.81
CA GLU A 534 33.88 10.93 24.26
C GLU A 534 33.55 9.47 24.55
N SER A 535 34.38 8.82 25.36
CA SER A 535 34.22 7.43 25.77
C SER A 535 33.72 7.34 27.21
N THR A 536 32.66 6.53 27.40
CA THR A 536 32.09 6.26 28.72
C THR A 536 32.14 4.76 29.00
N ASP A 537 32.75 4.40 30.15
CA ASP A 537 32.73 3.02 30.62
C ASP A 537 31.45 2.73 31.37
N VAL A 538 30.74 1.68 30.94
CA VAL A 538 29.49 1.22 31.51
C VAL A 538 29.66 -0.20 32.03
N THR A 539 29.35 -0.42 33.30
CA THR A 539 29.21 -1.77 33.86
C THR A 539 27.73 -2.09 34.02
N LEU A 540 27.28 -3.17 33.41
CA LEU A 540 25.89 -3.60 33.45
C LEU A 540 25.56 -4.37 34.73
N ASP A 541 25.34 -3.66 35.85
CA ASP A 541 24.88 -4.27 37.10
C ASP A 541 23.50 -4.93 36.93
N SER A 542 22.66 -4.37 36.04
CA SER A 542 21.41 -4.96 35.48
C SER A 542 21.48 -5.00 33.97
N LEU A 543 20.61 -5.76 33.31
CA LEU A 543 20.56 -5.82 31.84
C LEU A 543 20.24 -4.44 31.22
N ILE A 544 19.48 -3.61 31.89
CA ILE A 544 19.09 -2.29 31.42
C ILE A 544 19.90 -1.22 32.14
N TYR A 545 20.64 -0.43 31.38
CA TYR A 545 21.44 0.68 31.87
C TYR A 545 20.97 2.01 31.31
N GLY A 546 20.71 2.94 32.19
CA GLY A 546 20.12 4.23 31.84
C GLY A 546 18.62 4.16 31.70
N SER A 547 17.92 5.06 32.34
CA SER A 547 16.46 5.24 32.21
C SER A 547 16.21 6.50 31.38
N GLY A 548 15.44 6.39 30.30
CA GLY A 548 14.84 7.54 29.65
C GLY A 548 13.72 8.12 30.52
N GLY A 549 13.34 9.34 30.25
CA GLY A 549 12.20 9.97 30.92
C GLY A 549 12.34 11.48 30.93
N MET A 550 11.23 12.19 30.89
CA MET A 550 11.18 13.64 30.99
C MET A 550 12.03 14.14 32.19
N GLY A 551 13.22 14.67 31.94
CA GLY A 551 13.98 15.46 32.89
C GLY A 551 14.73 14.73 34.02
N GLY A 552 15.21 13.51 33.80
CA GLY A 552 16.04 12.79 34.79
C GLY A 552 17.53 13.07 34.65
N GLN A 553 18.13 13.80 35.59
CA GLN A 553 19.60 13.91 35.73
C GLN A 553 20.21 12.51 35.90
N PRO A 554 21.47 12.29 35.38
CA PRO A 554 22.19 11.04 35.62
C PRO A 554 22.37 10.79 37.10
N GLY A 555 21.88 9.65 37.58
CA GLY A 555 22.02 9.24 38.97
C GLY A 555 23.44 9.01 39.37
N GLY A 556 24.12 10.03 39.85
CA GLY A 556 25.26 9.90 40.70
C GLY A 556 24.80 9.32 42.04
N SER A 557 25.44 8.24 42.50
CA SER A 557 25.27 7.62 43.81
C SER A 557 25.22 8.70 44.89
N MET A 558 24.03 8.95 45.48
CA MET A 558 23.95 9.79 46.69
C MET A 558 24.49 9.00 47.87
N GLY A 559 25.70 9.38 48.26
CA GLY A 559 26.24 9.05 49.59
C GLY A 559 25.30 9.58 50.65
N THR A 560 25.01 8.76 51.63
CA THR A 560 24.24 9.07 52.85
C THR A 560 24.77 10.33 53.53
N LEU A 561 23.95 11.37 53.62
CA LEU A 561 24.19 12.53 54.51
C LEU A 561 23.80 12.19 55.94
N PRO A 562 24.56 12.62 56.96
CA PRO A 562 24.25 12.36 58.34
C PRO A 562 23.15 13.28 58.86
N ASP A 563 22.32 12.76 59.78
CA ASP A 563 21.25 13.44 60.52
C ASP A 563 21.71 14.74 61.19
N GLY A 564 21.00 15.82 60.96
CA GLY A 564 21.21 17.12 61.64
C GLY A 564 19.91 17.90 61.77
N ASN A 565 19.29 17.71 62.86
CA ASN A 565 18.25 18.36 63.64
C ASN A 565 17.87 19.83 63.38
N SER A 566 16.57 20.07 63.48
CA SER A 566 15.83 21.21 64.04
C SER A 566 15.30 22.32 63.14
N GLY A 567 13.98 22.40 63.12
CA GLY A 567 13.29 23.58 63.63
C GLY A 567 12.54 24.47 62.65
N SER A 568 11.23 24.24 62.59
CA SER A 568 10.15 25.26 62.57
C SER A 568 10.07 26.29 61.44
N ASN A 569 9.08 26.28 60.62
CA ASN A 569 7.84 27.09 60.79
C ASN A 569 6.94 26.99 59.54
N MET A 570 5.72 26.56 59.76
CA MET A 570 4.63 26.63 58.81
C MET A 570 4.18 28.08 58.61
N GLY A 571 4.02 28.48 57.36
CA GLY A 571 3.20 29.61 56.95
C GLY A 571 2.10 29.14 56.04
N THR A 572 0.85 29.20 56.51
CA THR A 572 -0.36 28.97 55.73
C THR A 572 -0.56 30.03 54.67
N PRO A 573 -1.03 29.70 53.47
CA PRO A 573 -1.47 30.69 52.50
C PRO A 573 -2.88 31.18 52.81
N PRO A 574 -3.19 32.45 52.52
CA PRO A 574 -4.51 33.03 52.79
C PRO A 574 -5.53 32.68 51.72
N ASP A 575 -6.75 32.39 52.17
CA ASP A 575 -7.96 32.31 51.37
C ASP A 575 -8.29 33.63 50.68
N GLY A 576 -8.63 33.60 49.41
CA GLY A 576 -9.01 34.77 48.62
C GLY A 576 -10.06 34.48 47.55
N ASN A 577 -11.28 34.43 47.95
CA ASN A 577 -12.49 35.04 47.40
C ASN A 577 -12.88 34.82 45.93
N GLY A 578 -14.09 34.27 45.77
CA GLY A 578 -14.81 33.99 44.57
C GLY A 578 -15.17 35.23 43.73
N GLY A 579 -15.12 35.05 42.44
CA GLY A 579 -15.64 35.95 41.44
C GLY A 579 -16.52 35.18 40.43
N SER A 580 -17.81 35.51 40.48
CA SER A 580 -18.89 34.99 39.64
C SER A 580 -18.65 35.26 38.15
N MET A 581 -18.73 34.23 37.31
CA MET A 581 -18.81 34.40 35.85
C MET A 581 -20.24 34.72 35.42
N GLY A 582 -20.38 35.84 34.75
CA GLY A 582 -21.62 36.28 34.10
C GLY A 582 -21.83 35.52 32.78
N THR A 583 -23.07 35.13 32.58
CA THR A 583 -23.63 34.56 31.34
C THR A 583 -23.54 35.55 30.18
N PRO A 584 -23.30 35.09 28.94
CA PRO A 584 -23.42 35.95 27.74
C PRO A 584 -24.89 36.09 27.33
N PRO A 585 -25.28 37.23 26.73
CA PRO A 585 -26.66 37.50 26.33
C PRO A 585 -27.01 36.91 24.97
N ASP A 586 -28.24 36.41 24.87
CA ASP A 586 -28.92 36.05 23.61
C ASP A 586 -29.16 37.31 22.75
N GLY A 587 -28.90 37.17 21.46
CA GLY A 587 -29.12 38.21 20.46
C GLY A 587 -29.66 37.64 19.16
N ASN A 588 -30.91 37.48 19.12
CA ASN A 588 -32.00 37.80 18.19
C ASN A 588 -31.72 37.89 16.67
N SER A 589 -32.56 37.17 16.00
CA SER A 589 -33.00 37.08 14.62
C SER A 589 -33.05 38.36 13.77
N GLY A 590 -32.66 38.25 12.51
CA GLY A 590 -32.94 39.24 11.45
C GLY A 590 -33.00 38.59 10.05
N LYS A 591 -34.21 38.47 9.54
CA LYS A 591 -34.53 38.05 8.16
C LYS A 591 -34.22 39.16 7.14
N GLY A 592 -33.92 38.76 5.92
CA GLY A 592 -34.03 39.56 4.69
C GLY A 592 -32.95 39.13 3.69
N GLY A 593 -33.20 38.54 2.56
CA GLY A 593 -34.03 38.91 1.48
C GLY A 593 -33.18 38.83 0.19
N ARG A 594 -33.46 37.85 -0.69
CA ARG A 594 -32.96 37.82 -2.08
C ARG A 594 -33.43 39.06 -2.87
N PRO A 595 -32.73 39.52 -3.94
CA PRO A 595 -32.94 39.04 -5.30
C PRO A 595 -31.59 38.92 -6.08
N GLY A 596 -31.37 37.98 -6.97
CA GLY A 596 -31.90 37.77 -8.33
C GLY A 596 -31.11 38.55 -9.39
N GLN A 597 -30.16 37.89 -10.02
CA GLN A 597 -29.96 37.79 -11.48
C GLN A 597 -29.04 36.61 -11.76
#